data_56279df8c752cc75f87ec549736d1f1a
#
_entry.id   56279df8c752cc75f87ec549736d1f1a
#
_cell.length_a   1.000
_cell.length_b   1.000
_cell.length_c   1.000
_cell.angle_alpha   90.00
_cell.angle_beta   90.00
_cell.angle_gamma   90.00
#
_symmetry.space_group_name_H-M   'P 1'
#
loop_
_entity.id
_entity.type
_entity.pdbx_description
1 polymer ?
#
loop_
_entity_poly.entity_id
_entity_poly.type
_entity_poly.pdbx_seq_one_letter_code
_entity_poly.pdbx_strand_id
1 'polypeptide(L)'
;MAAAFGWGILAASSLVIGAVVALRFRTGLRVIGLILAFGAGVLISAVAFDLVEEAVSKSGGHGAAIAGLFAGCAVFFGGDWLIGHFGGADRKDADGGQANGSALAIVLGTVLDGIPESMVIGLTIFQGGAVGAAYLTAVFISNLPESISSTSGLRTGG
;
A
#
# COMPACT_ATOMS: atom_id res chain seq x y z
N MET A 1 -2.69 22.44 1.61
CA MET A 1 -3.10 21.49 2.67
C MET A 1 -4.44 20.84 2.40
N ALA A 2 -5.52 21.57 2.11
CA ALA A 2 -6.83 20.95 1.82
C ALA A 2 -6.81 19.97 0.63
N ALA A 3 -6.08 20.28 -0.43
CA ALA A 3 -5.95 19.39 -1.58
C ALA A 3 -5.24 18.07 -1.23
N ALA A 4 -4.14 18.13 -0.45
CA ALA A 4 -3.43 16.91 -0.01
C ALA A 4 -4.34 16.00 0.82
N PHE A 5 -5.10 16.60 1.72
CA PHE A 5 -6.08 15.87 2.53
C PHE A 5 -7.17 15.24 1.67
N GLY A 6 -7.71 15.99 0.69
CA GLY A 6 -8.72 15.47 -0.23
C GLY A 6 -8.24 14.28 -1.06
N TRP A 7 -7.03 14.35 -1.61
CA TRP A 7 -6.43 13.25 -2.37
C TRP A 7 -6.11 12.04 -1.48
N GLY A 8 -5.65 12.28 -0.25
CA GLY A 8 -5.44 11.21 0.73
C GLY A 8 -6.73 10.48 1.10
N ILE A 9 -7.83 11.21 1.31
CA ILE A 9 -9.15 10.61 1.55
C ILE A 9 -9.60 9.79 0.33
N LEU A 10 -9.41 10.30 -0.88
CA LEU A 10 -9.79 9.57 -2.09
C LEU A 10 -9.01 8.25 -2.19
N ALA A 11 -7.69 8.28 -1.99
CA ALA A 11 -6.87 7.08 -2.01
C ALA A 11 -7.30 6.08 -0.91
N ALA A 12 -7.49 6.57 0.32
CA ALA A 12 -7.91 5.74 1.45
C ALA A 12 -9.34 5.19 1.34
N SER A 13 -10.20 5.83 0.54
CA SER A 13 -11.58 5.33 0.33
C SER A 13 -11.63 3.93 -0.26
N SER A 14 -10.63 3.54 -1.05
CA SER A 14 -10.51 2.18 -1.59
C SER A 14 -10.39 1.12 -0.51
N LEU A 15 -9.71 1.42 0.61
CA LEU A 15 -9.60 0.52 1.76
C LEU A 15 -10.97 0.28 2.41
N VAL A 16 -11.78 1.34 2.55
CA VAL A 16 -13.13 1.25 3.10
C VAL A 16 -14.04 0.46 2.16
N ILE A 17 -13.96 0.74 0.86
CA ILE A 17 -14.74 0.03 -0.17
C ILE A 17 -14.38 -1.46 -0.16
N GLY A 18 -13.08 -1.80 -0.14
CA GLY A 18 -12.62 -3.18 -0.09
C GLY A 18 -13.09 -3.92 1.16
N ALA A 19 -13.05 -3.27 2.33
CA ALA A 19 -13.56 -3.83 3.57
C ALA A 19 -15.07 -4.10 3.49
N VAL A 20 -15.86 -3.16 2.99
CA VAL A 20 -17.32 -3.34 2.81
C VAL A 20 -17.61 -4.48 1.84
N VAL A 21 -16.87 -4.59 0.73
CA VAL A 21 -17.00 -5.70 -0.23
C VAL A 21 -16.73 -7.05 0.46
N ALA A 22 -15.64 -7.16 1.23
CA ALA A 22 -15.28 -8.38 1.94
C ALA A 22 -16.30 -8.78 3.02
N LEU A 23 -16.90 -7.80 3.69
CA LEU A 23 -17.96 -8.06 4.67
C LEU A 23 -19.27 -8.49 4.02
N ARG A 24 -19.58 -7.95 2.82
CA ARG A 24 -20.84 -8.24 2.12
C ARG A 24 -20.80 -9.51 1.29
N PHE A 25 -19.64 -9.83 0.70
CA PHE A 25 -19.46 -10.96 -0.20
C PHE A 25 -18.43 -11.94 0.36
N ARG A 26 -18.64 -13.23 0.12
CA ARG A 26 -17.64 -14.27 0.40
C ARG A 26 -16.80 -14.46 -0.86
N THR A 27 -15.60 -13.90 -0.86
CA THR A 27 -14.69 -13.98 -2.00
C THR A 27 -13.78 -15.20 -1.83
N GLY A 28 -13.73 -16.07 -2.84
CA GLY A 28 -12.83 -17.22 -2.80
C GLY A 28 -11.36 -16.81 -2.87
N LEU A 29 -10.47 -17.53 -2.18
CA LEU A 29 -9.02 -17.25 -2.10
C LEU A 29 -8.35 -17.06 -3.47
N ARG A 30 -8.76 -17.84 -4.49
CA ARG A 30 -8.24 -17.69 -5.86
C ARG A 30 -8.54 -16.30 -6.45
N VAL A 31 -9.76 -15.81 -6.24
CA VAL A 31 -10.18 -14.50 -6.75
C VAL A 31 -9.41 -13.40 -6.02
N ILE A 32 -9.29 -13.50 -4.70
CA ILE A 32 -8.48 -12.57 -3.89
C ILE A 32 -7.03 -12.56 -4.40
N GLY A 33 -6.41 -13.72 -4.59
CA GLY A 33 -5.03 -13.82 -5.11
C GLY A 33 -4.85 -13.19 -6.49
N LEU A 34 -5.80 -13.38 -7.40
CA LEU A 34 -5.75 -12.77 -8.74
C LEU A 34 -5.86 -11.24 -8.68
N ILE A 35 -6.76 -10.73 -7.84
CA ILE A 35 -6.95 -9.29 -7.67
C ILE A 35 -5.72 -8.67 -6.98
N LEU A 36 -5.15 -9.34 -5.98
CA LEU A 36 -3.89 -8.92 -5.33
C LEU A 36 -2.73 -8.88 -6.33
N ALA A 37 -2.56 -9.92 -7.15
CA ALA A 37 -1.53 -9.96 -8.17
C ALA A 37 -1.68 -8.83 -9.21
N PHE A 38 -2.93 -8.54 -9.61
CA PHE A 38 -3.22 -7.42 -10.51
C PHE A 38 -2.88 -6.08 -9.86
N GLY A 39 -3.32 -5.84 -8.61
CA GLY A 39 -3.02 -4.62 -7.87
C GLY A 39 -1.52 -4.41 -7.69
N ALA A 40 -0.78 -5.46 -7.31
CA ALA A 40 0.67 -5.42 -7.20
C ALA A 40 1.35 -5.08 -8.54
N GLY A 41 0.88 -5.65 -9.64
CA GLY A 41 1.40 -5.34 -10.98
C GLY A 41 1.17 -3.89 -11.38
N VAL A 42 0.00 -3.35 -11.11
CA VAL A 42 -0.33 -1.93 -11.36
C VAL A 42 0.57 -1.01 -10.53
N LEU A 43 0.76 -1.32 -9.24
CA LEU A 43 1.60 -0.52 -8.36
C LEU A 43 3.08 -0.55 -8.77
N ILE A 44 3.62 -1.74 -9.09
CA ILE A 44 4.99 -1.88 -9.59
C ILE A 44 5.17 -1.09 -10.89
N SER A 45 4.20 -1.13 -11.79
CA SER A 45 4.23 -0.36 -13.03
C SER A 45 4.26 1.14 -12.77
N ALA A 46 3.41 1.65 -11.89
CA ALA A 46 3.38 3.07 -11.53
C ALA A 46 4.69 3.52 -10.87
N VAL A 47 5.25 2.70 -9.96
CA VAL A 47 6.56 2.99 -9.35
C VAL A 47 7.66 3.03 -10.39
N ALA A 48 7.73 2.03 -11.28
CA ALA A 48 8.81 1.91 -12.25
C ALA A 48 8.78 3.02 -13.32
N PHE A 49 7.62 3.36 -13.82
CA PHE A 49 7.48 4.30 -14.94
C PHE A 49 7.21 5.74 -14.52
N ASP A 50 6.50 5.96 -13.42
CA ASP A 50 6.20 7.32 -12.97
C ASP A 50 7.19 7.80 -11.90
N LEU A 51 7.33 7.06 -10.79
CA LEU A 51 8.09 7.55 -9.63
C LEU A 51 9.60 7.49 -9.84
N VAL A 52 10.12 6.43 -10.45
CA VAL A 52 11.56 6.29 -10.69
C VAL A 52 12.02 7.32 -11.73
N GLU A 53 11.25 7.52 -12.81
CA GLU A 53 11.56 8.51 -13.82
C GLU A 53 11.56 9.93 -13.23
N GLU A 54 10.54 10.25 -12.43
CA GLU A 54 10.46 11.54 -11.74
C GLU A 54 11.61 11.75 -10.74
N ALA A 55 11.96 10.72 -9.96
CA ALA A 55 13.07 10.76 -9.02
C ALA A 55 14.41 11.01 -9.73
N VAL A 56 14.68 10.33 -10.84
CA VAL A 56 15.89 10.53 -11.65
C VAL A 56 15.94 11.95 -12.23
N SER A 57 14.81 12.42 -12.76
CA SER A 57 14.71 13.77 -13.34
C SER A 57 14.97 14.86 -12.30
N LYS A 58 14.42 14.72 -11.08
CA LYS A 58 14.54 15.75 -10.03
C LYS A 58 15.81 15.67 -9.21
N SER A 59 16.43 14.51 -9.09
CA SER A 59 17.66 14.33 -8.28
C SER A 59 18.95 14.74 -8.99
N GLY A 60 18.88 15.21 -10.24
CA GLY A 60 20.07 15.59 -11.03
C GLY A 60 20.91 14.40 -11.48
N GLY A 61 20.39 13.18 -11.40
CA GLY A 61 21.07 11.99 -11.93
C GLY A 61 20.64 10.67 -11.28
N HIS A 62 21.03 9.59 -11.92
CA HIS A 62 20.65 8.24 -11.53
C HIS A 62 21.21 7.82 -10.15
N GLY A 63 22.37 8.35 -9.73
CA GLY A 63 23.02 7.91 -8.50
C GLY A 63 22.22 8.20 -7.23
N ALA A 64 21.67 9.40 -7.10
CA ALA A 64 20.86 9.77 -5.94
C ALA A 64 19.52 9.02 -5.92
N ALA A 65 18.88 8.84 -7.08
CA ALA A 65 17.63 8.09 -7.20
C ALA A 65 17.83 6.61 -6.82
N ILE A 66 18.92 5.99 -7.30
CA ILE A 66 19.28 4.61 -6.96
C ILE A 66 19.56 4.47 -5.46
N ALA A 67 20.37 5.38 -4.89
CA ALA A 67 20.67 5.35 -3.46
C ALA A 67 19.40 5.51 -2.61
N GLY A 68 18.49 6.41 -3.00
CA GLY A 68 17.19 6.58 -2.36
C GLY A 68 16.30 5.34 -2.44
N LEU A 69 16.27 4.69 -3.60
CA LEU A 69 15.52 3.44 -3.80
C LEU A 69 16.02 2.34 -2.86
N PHE A 70 17.33 2.09 -2.82
CA PHE A 70 17.90 1.07 -1.94
C PHE A 70 17.73 1.42 -0.45
N ALA A 71 17.90 2.69 -0.09
CA ALA A 71 17.65 3.13 1.29
C ALA A 71 16.19 2.92 1.70
N GLY A 72 15.24 3.30 0.83
CA GLY A 72 13.81 3.07 1.06
C GLY A 72 13.47 1.59 1.20
N CYS A 73 13.99 0.74 0.31
CA CYS A 73 13.85 -0.71 0.40
C CYS A 73 14.40 -1.26 1.72
N ALA A 74 15.58 -0.82 2.16
CA ALA A 74 16.19 -1.29 3.40
C ALA A 74 15.38 -0.87 4.63
N VAL A 75 14.90 0.37 4.67
CA VAL A 75 14.05 0.89 5.75
C VAL A 75 12.72 0.14 5.80
N PHE A 76 12.05 -0.03 4.65
CA PHE A 76 10.79 -0.74 4.59
C PHE A 76 10.94 -2.21 4.99
N PHE A 77 11.94 -2.90 4.43
CA PHE A 77 12.22 -4.29 4.76
C PHE A 77 12.55 -4.46 6.25
N GLY A 78 13.38 -3.58 6.81
CA GLY A 78 13.71 -3.60 8.24
C GLY A 78 12.49 -3.38 9.13
N GLY A 79 11.61 -2.45 8.76
CA GLY A 79 10.36 -2.18 9.46
C GLY A 79 9.38 -3.36 9.36
N ASP A 80 9.22 -3.91 8.18
CA ASP A 80 8.35 -5.07 7.93
C ASP A 80 8.83 -6.32 8.69
N TRP A 81 10.14 -6.59 8.66
CA TRP A 81 10.75 -7.66 9.42
C TRP A 81 10.52 -7.49 10.93
N LEU A 82 10.70 -6.26 11.44
CA LEU A 82 10.48 -5.96 12.85
C LEU A 82 9.03 -6.18 13.26
N ILE A 83 8.08 -5.67 12.46
CA ILE A 83 6.64 -5.84 12.70
C ILE A 83 6.25 -7.31 12.61
N GLY A 84 6.80 -8.06 11.66
CA GLY A 84 6.61 -9.51 11.53
C GLY A 84 7.06 -10.26 12.78
N HIS A 85 8.18 -9.85 13.37
CA HIS A 85 8.70 -10.45 14.61
C HIS A 85 7.77 -10.24 15.83
N PHE A 86 6.98 -9.16 15.82
CA PHE A 86 5.98 -8.85 16.85
C PHE A 86 4.57 -9.41 16.53
N GLY A 87 4.44 -10.29 15.56
CA GLY A 87 3.20 -10.99 15.23
C GLY A 87 2.35 -10.31 14.16
N GLY A 88 2.94 -9.44 13.34
CA GLY A 88 2.28 -8.80 12.19
C GLY A 88 2.60 -9.45 10.84
N ALA A 89 3.25 -10.62 10.81
CA ALA A 89 3.66 -11.27 9.57
C ALA A 89 2.46 -11.61 8.66
N ASP A 90 1.39 -12.12 9.25
CA ASP A 90 0.20 -12.58 8.52
C ASP A 90 -0.90 -11.51 8.42
N ARG A 91 -0.56 -10.22 8.58
CA ARG A 91 -1.54 -9.11 8.60
C ARG A 91 -2.39 -8.98 7.35
N LYS A 92 -1.91 -9.50 6.22
CA LYS A 92 -2.59 -9.49 4.92
C LYS A 92 -3.10 -10.85 4.48
N ASP A 93 -3.02 -11.86 5.36
CA ASP A 93 -3.44 -13.20 5.04
C ASP A 93 -4.98 -13.29 4.96
N ALA A 94 -5.48 -13.72 3.81
CA ALA A 94 -6.92 -13.90 3.57
C ALA A 94 -7.50 -15.17 4.20
N ASP A 95 -6.64 -16.09 4.66
CA ASP A 95 -7.02 -17.39 5.22
C ASP A 95 -7.14 -17.40 6.76
N GLY A 96 -7.01 -16.23 7.38
CA GLY A 96 -7.23 -16.06 8.82
C GLY A 96 -5.98 -16.21 9.69
N GLY A 97 -4.78 -16.28 9.11
CA GLY A 97 -3.51 -16.31 9.84
C GLY A 97 -3.33 -15.16 10.84
N GLN A 98 -3.99 -14.04 10.58
CA GLN A 98 -3.99 -12.84 11.45
C GLN A 98 -4.55 -13.11 12.85
N ALA A 99 -5.43 -14.10 13.03
CA ALA A 99 -6.05 -14.40 14.33
C ALA A 99 -5.01 -14.74 15.42
N ASN A 100 -3.84 -15.22 15.03
CA ASN A 100 -2.74 -15.53 15.94
C ASN A 100 -1.77 -14.35 16.12
N GLY A 101 -1.98 -13.24 15.42
CA GLY A 101 -1.11 -12.08 15.43
C GLY A 101 -1.45 -11.07 16.54
N SER A 102 -0.49 -10.20 16.84
CA SER A 102 -0.72 -9.06 17.72
C SER A 102 -1.55 -8.00 16.98
N ALA A 103 -2.70 -7.60 17.53
CA ALA A 103 -3.53 -6.53 16.97
C ALA A 103 -2.74 -5.24 16.76
N LEU A 104 -1.85 -4.89 17.69
CA LEU A 104 -0.98 -3.71 17.55
C LEU A 104 0.00 -3.86 16.37
N ALA A 105 0.63 -5.03 16.22
CA ALA A 105 1.55 -5.28 15.12
C ALA A 105 0.83 -5.26 13.76
N ILE A 106 -0.39 -5.74 13.68
CA ILE A 106 -1.23 -5.65 12.47
C ILE A 106 -1.49 -4.18 12.11
N VAL A 107 -1.90 -3.36 13.08
CA VAL A 107 -2.14 -1.92 12.88
C VAL A 107 -0.86 -1.21 12.45
N LEU A 108 0.26 -1.44 13.15
CA LEU A 108 1.55 -0.84 12.80
C LEU A 108 2.01 -1.25 11.38
N GLY A 109 1.78 -2.50 11.00
CA GLY A 109 2.08 -2.97 9.65
C GLY A 109 1.25 -2.25 8.60
N THR A 110 -0.04 -2.07 8.82
CA THR A 110 -0.91 -1.31 7.92
C THR A 110 -0.46 0.15 7.80
N VAL A 111 -0.02 0.78 8.91
CA VAL A 111 0.53 2.13 8.88
C VAL A 111 1.83 2.18 8.08
N LEU A 112 2.73 1.20 8.27
CA LEU A 112 3.98 1.13 7.51
C LEU A 112 3.74 1.04 6.00
N ASP A 113 2.75 0.27 5.58
CA ASP A 113 2.38 0.12 4.16
C ASP A 113 1.80 1.44 3.59
N GLY A 114 1.05 2.21 4.40
CA GLY A 114 0.48 3.49 3.98
C GLY A 114 1.44 4.68 3.96
N ILE A 115 2.61 4.58 4.64
CA ILE A 115 3.58 5.69 4.69
C ILE A 115 4.13 6.04 3.30
N PRO A 116 4.67 5.11 2.50
CA PRO A 116 5.21 5.44 1.17
C PRO A 116 4.16 6.08 0.25
N GLU A 117 2.94 5.56 0.26
CA GLU A 117 1.85 6.07 -0.57
C GLU A 117 1.48 7.51 -0.20
N SER A 118 1.34 7.79 1.10
CA SER A 118 1.03 9.12 1.62
C SER A 118 2.17 10.12 1.35
N MET A 119 3.42 9.67 1.45
CA MET A 119 4.59 10.51 1.18
C MET A 119 4.64 10.95 -0.29
N VAL A 120 4.38 10.06 -1.23
CA VAL A 120 4.39 10.39 -2.66
C VAL A 120 3.30 11.40 -2.98
N ILE A 121 2.07 11.18 -2.51
CA ILE A 121 0.96 12.11 -2.70
C ILE A 121 1.30 13.49 -2.09
N GLY A 122 1.78 13.50 -0.87
CA GLY A 122 2.15 14.72 -0.16
C GLY A 122 3.28 15.49 -0.85
N LEU A 123 4.32 14.78 -1.28
CA LEU A 123 5.49 15.37 -1.95
C LEU A 123 5.13 15.98 -3.30
N THR A 124 4.33 15.29 -4.11
CA THR A 124 3.87 15.79 -5.41
C THR A 124 3.09 17.10 -5.26
N ILE A 125 2.20 17.17 -4.27
CA ILE A 125 1.42 18.39 -3.99
C ILE A 125 2.32 19.51 -3.47
N PHE A 126 3.27 19.19 -2.58
CA PHE A 126 4.22 20.17 -2.02
C PHE A 126 5.08 20.81 -3.10
N GLN A 127 5.46 20.05 -4.10
CA GLN A 127 6.24 20.53 -5.24
C GLN A 127 5.43 21.34 -6.27
N GLY A 128 4.13 21.56 -6.02
CA GLY A 128 3.24 22.29 -6.91
C GLY A 128 2.82 21.49 -8.14
N GLY A 129 3.12 20.19 -8.17
CA GLY A 129 2.68 19.27 -9.21
C GLY A 129 1.21 18.85 -9.02
N ALA A 130 0.55 18.48 -10.11
CA ALA A 130 -0.69 17.73 -10.03
C ALA A 130 -0.34 16.29 -9.59
N VAL A 131 -1.07 15.75 -8.61
CA VAL A 131 -0.94 14.31 -8.29
C VAL A 131 -1.22 13.54 -9.57
N GLY A 132 -0.25 12.74 -10.00
CA GLY A 132 -0.39 11.96 -11.22
C GLY A 132 -1.64 11.08 -11.12
N ALA A 133 -2.59 11.25 -12.03
CA ALA A 133 -3.80 10.44 -12.04
C ALA A 133 -3.48 8.95 -12.14
N ALA A 134 -2.38 8.60 -12.83
CA ALA A 134 -1.89 7.23 -12.94
C ALA A 134 -1.48 6.67 -11.57
N TYR A 135 -0.66 7.40 -10.81
CA TYR A 135 -0.24 6.95 -9.48
C TYR A 135 -1.41 6.83 -8.50
N LEU A 136 -2.28 7.83 -8.45
CA LEU A 136 -3.47 7.80 -7.59
C LEU A 136 -4.38 6.61 -7.92
N THR A 137 -4.57 6.35 -9.22
CA THR A 137 -5.34 5.19 -9.70
C THR A 137 -4.67 3.89 -9.31
N ALA A 138 -3.34 3.80 -9.42
CA ALA A 138 -2.57 2.63 -9.03
C ALA A 138 -2.71 2.33 -7.53
N VAL A 139 -2.55 3.35 -6.68
CA VAL A 139 -2.76 3.23 -5.22
C VAL A 139 -4.18 2.81 -4.90
N PHE A 140 -5.18 3.43 -5.54
CA PHE A 140 -6.58 3.07 -5.33
C PHE A 140 -6.87 1.61 -5.71
N ILE A 141 -6.35 1.17 -6.86
CA ILE A 141 -6.54 -0.20 -7.35
C ILE A 141 -5.78 -1.22 -6.50
N SER A 142 -4.57 -0.90 -5.99
CA SER A 142 -3.78 -1.79 -5.15
C SER A 142 -4.36 -1.95 -3.74
N ASN A 143 -4.87 -0.87 -3.16
CA ASN A 143 -5.45 -0.88 -1.81
C ASN A 143 -6.76 -1.65 -1.70
N LEU A 144 -7.53 -1.69 -2.78
CA LEU A 144 -8.82 -2.38 -2.80
C LEU A 144 -8.69 -3.89 -2.52
N PRO A 145 -7.86 -4.66 -3.26
CA PRO A 145 -7.65 -6.07 -2.97
C PRO A 145 -6.94 -6.33 -1.64
N GLU A 146 -6.05 -5.43 -1.22
CA GLU A 146 -5.38 -5.53 0.07
C GLU A 146 -6.37 -5.48 1.23
N SER A 147 -7.29 -4.53 1.19
CA SER A 147 -8.35 -4.40 2.18
C SER A 147 -9.33 -5.58 2.13
N ILE A 148 -9.66 -6.10 0.93
CA ILE A 148 -10.48 -7.30 0.78
C ILE A 148 -9.78 -8.49 1.45
N SER A 149 -8.48 -8.68 1.21
CA SER A 149 -7.70 -9.77 1.78
C SER A 149 -7.65 -9.69 3.31
N SER A 150 -7.23 -8.56 3.84
CA SER A 150 -7.11 -8.34 5.29
C SER A 150 -8.46 -8.51 6.02
N THR A 151 -9.53 -7.94 5.45
CA THR A 151 -10.88 -8.06 6.05
C THR A 151 -11.43 -9.48 5.95
N SER A 152 -11.16 -10.18 4.84
CA SER A 152 -11.56 -11.59 4.69
C SER A 152 -10.85 -12.48 5.70
N GLY A 153 -9.56 -12.26 5.93
CA GLY A 153 -8.78 -12.99 6.92
C GLY A 153 -9.28 -12.75 8.34
N LEU A 154 -9.55 -11.50 8.73
CA LEU A 154 -10.14 -11.18 10.03
C LEU A 154 -11.51 -11.82 10.24
N ARG A 155 -12.32 -11.90 9.19
CA ARG A 155 -13.63 -12.55 9.24
C ARG A 155 -13.53 -14.07 9.36
N THR A 156 -12.48 -14.68 8.85
CA THR A 156 -12.28 -16.14 8.87
C THR A 156 -11.66 -16.59 10.17
N GLY A 157 -10.78 -15.79 10.76
CA GLY A 157 -10.05 -16.08 12.00
C GLY A 157 -10.79 -15.70 13.29
N GLY A 158 -11.84 -14.89 13.23
CA GLY A 158 -12.68 -14.46 14.36
C GLY A 158 -14.06 -15.06 14.33
#